data_c48be8b0dc2c1a4422aca33d662e9f58
#
_entry.id   c48be8b0dc2c1a4422aca33d662e9f58
#
_cell.length_a   1.000
_cell.length_b   1.000
_cell.length_c   1.000
_cell.angle_alpha   90.00
_cell.angle_beta   90.00
_cell.angle_gamma   90.00
#
_symmetry.space_group_name_H-M   'P 1'
#
loop_
_entity.id
_entity.type
_entity.pdbx_description
1 polymer ?
#
loop_
_entity_poly.entity_id
_entity_poly.type
_entity_poly.pdbx_seq_one_letter_code
_entity_poly.pdbx_strand_id
1 'polypeptide(L)'
;MTNAHLYSSDVAFTPAVKAIQARKGSREAYAHVEENGGWRTEIDDKLAAFLANTDSFFLATASADGQPYIQHRGGPKGFIKILDKTTIAFADYAGNRQYITQGNLSENPRAHIFIMDYAHRRRVKIWGEARVVDDDPALLGSLMPKGYRARPEQVVIFKIAAWDTNCPQHIPQKFDAADVAAALAQRDARISELEAELAKLRGEPKPVA
;
A
#
# COMPACT_ATOMS: atom_id res chain seq x y z
N MET A 1 25.01 15.35 10.42
CA MET A 1 24.13 16.24 11.17
C MET A 1 22.72 15.97 10.68
N THR A 2 21.90 15.29 11.47
CA THR A 2 20.49 15.06 11.18
C THR A 2 19.78 16.40 11.31
N ASN A 3 19.34 17.02 10.20
CA ASN A 3 18.43 18.15 10.26
C ASN A 3 17.17 17.68 11.00
N ALA A 4 16.96 18.18 12.20
CA ALA A 4 15.71 17.96 12.91
C ALA A 4 14.59 18.56 12.04
N HIS A 5 13.67 17.74 11.57
CA HIS A 5 12.49 18.20 10.85
C HIS A 5 11.61 18.98 11.83
N LEU A 6 11.23 20.19 11.48
CA LEU A 6 10.30 20.99 12.27
C LEU A 6 8.88 20.42 12.18
N TYR A 7 8.49 19.95 10.99
CA TYR A 7 7.19 19.37 10.70
C TYR A 7 7.33 17.96 10.11
N SER A 8 6.34 17.12 10.32
CA SER A 8 6.32 15.75 9.78
C SER A 8 6.42 15.71 8.25
N SER A 9 5.87 16.70 7.56
CA SER A 9 5.95 16.85 6.10
C SER A 9 7.34 17.18 5.57
N ASP A 10 8.27 17.65 6.44
CA ASP A 10 9.65 17.98 6.03
C ASP A 10 10.43 16.77 5.52
N VAL A 11 9.96 15.56 5.81
CA VAL A 11 10.48 14.31 5.19
C VAL A 11 10.45 14.39 3.65
N ALA A 12 9.53 15.18 3.06
CA ALA A 12 9.39 15.39 1.62
C ALA A 12 9.43 16.88 1.23
N PHE A 13 9.04 17.79 2.11
CA PHE A 13 9.05 19.23 1.84
C PHE A 13 10.42 19.84 2.15
N THR A 14 11.39 19.49 1.34
CA THR A 14 12.73 20.06 1.42
C THR A 14 12.70 21.59 1.19
N PRO A 15 13.76 22.34 1.56
CA PRO A 15 13.85 23.77 1.26
C PRO A 15 13.59 24.10 -0.22
N ALA A 16 14.09 23.25 -1.13
CA ALA A 16 13.85 23.41 -2.57
C ALA A 16 12.38 23.22 -2.93
N VAL A 17 11.70 22.24 -2.34
CA VAL A 17 10.25 22.03 -2.54
C VAL A 17 9.46 23.24 -2.02
N LYS A 18 9.76 23.71 -0.81
CA LYS A 18 9.10 24.90 -0.21
C LYS A 18 9.31 26.16 -1.05
N ALA A 19 10.50 26.36 -1.62
CA ALA A 19 10.78 27.47 -2.53
C ALA A 19 9.94 27.38 -3.83
N ILE A 20 9.75 26.16 -4.37
CA ILE A 20 8.90 25.95 -5.54
C ILE A 20 7.43 26.18 -5.18
N GLN A 21 6.96 25.71 -4.01
CA GLN A 21 5.61 25.97 -3.52
C GLN A 21 5.32 27.48 -3.42
N ALA A 22 6.28 28.26 -2.89
CA ALA A 22 6.16 29.72 -2.80
C ALA A 22 6.04 30.36 -4.20
N ARG A 23 6.92 29.96 -5.13
CA ARG A 23 6.89 30.47 -6.51
C ARG A 23 5.59 30.10 -7.26
N LYS A 24 5.02 28.93 -6.97
CA LYS A 24 3.79 28.41 -7.61
C LYS A 24 2.51 28.80 -6.86
N GLY A 25 2.61 29.50 -5.73
CA GLY A 25 1.47 30.01 -4.97
C GLY A 25 0.76 28.98 -4.07
N SER A 26 1.40 27.83 -3.78
CA SER A 26 0.81 26.81 -2.90
C SER A 26 1.42 26.78 -1.48
N ARG A 27 2.46 27.58 -1.21
CA ARG A 27 3.19 27.54 0.08
C ARG A 27 2.30 27.84 1.28
N GLU A 28 1.44 28.85 1.16
CA GLU A 28 0.57 29.30 2.26
C GLU A 28 -0.39 28.19 2.71
N ALA A 29 -1.03 27.50 1.76
CA ALA A 29 -1.90 26.38 2.04
C ALA A 29 -1.17 25.24 2.77
N TYR A 30 0.06 24.90 2.33
CA TYR A 30 0.86 23.85 2.99
C TYR A 30 1.46 24.31 4.32
N ALA A 31 1.79 25.59 4.51
CA ALA A 31 2.20 26.13 5.79
C ALA A 31 1.07 26.00 6.81
N HIS A 32 -0.16 26.31 6.41
CA HIS A 32 -1.34 26.11 7.27
C HIS A 32 -1.54 24.64 7.68
N VAL A 33 -1.32 23.70 6.76
CA VAL A 33 -1.37 22.25 7.10
C VAL A 33 -0.27 21.88 8.10
N GLU A 34 0.96 22.39 7.91
CA GLU A 34 2.09 22.14 8.80
C GLU A 34 1.82 22.67 10.22
N GLU A 35 1.30 23.90 10.36
CA GLU A 35 0.96 24.54 11.63
C GLU A 35 -0.19 23.83 12.37
N ASN A 36 -1.09 23.16 11.65
CA ASN A 36 -2.23 22.43 12.19
C ASN A 36 -1.99 20.91 12.31
N GLY A 37 -0.74 20.51 12.60
CA GLY A 37 -0.39 19.12 12.91
C GLY A 37 0.34 18.37 11.79
N GLY A 38 0.42 18.94 10.59
CA GLY A 38 1.17 18.35 9.48
C GLY A 38 0.62 17.02 8.98
N TRP A 39 1.51 16.20 8.43
CA TRP A 39 1.20 14.82 8.05
C TRP A 39 1.16 13.92 9.29
N ARG A 40 0.37 12.84 9.21
CA ARG A 40 0.25 11.87 10.29
C ARG A 40 1.54 11.07 10.46
N THR A 41 1.90 10.78 11.71
CA THR A 41 3.11 10.02 12.08
C THR A 41 2.78 8.67 12.71
N GLU A 42 1.53 8.48 13.17
CA GLU A 42 1.04 7.24 13.75
C GLU A 42 0.00 6.59 12.84
N ILE A 43 -0.12 5.29 12.93
CA ILE A 43 -1.13 4.48 12.26
C ILE A 43 -2.46 4.70 12.97
N ASP A 44 -3.40 5.33 12.28
CA ASP A 44 -4.79 5.44 12.72
C ASP A 44 -5.65 4.28 12.18
N ASP A 45 -6.91 4.19 12.62
CA ASP A 45 -7.82 3.13 12.17
C ASP A 45 -8.04 3.13 10.65
N LYS A 46 -7.94 4.29 10.00
CA LYS A 46 -8.12 4.40 8.54
C LYS A 46 -6.92 3.80 7.80
N LEU A 47 -5.70 4.11 8.24
CA LEU A 47 -4.50 3.51 7.67
C LEU A 47 -4.46 2.01 7.99
N ALA A 48 -4.81 1.60 9.21
CA ALA A 48 -4.86 0.20 9.59
C ALA A 48 -5.82 -0.61 8.70
N ALA A 49 -7.04 -0.12 8.50
CA ALA A 49 -8.01 -0.74 7.60
C ALA A 49 -7.54 -0.77 6.14
N PHE A 50 -6.84 0.27 5.68
CA PHE A 50 -6.27 0.32 4.34
C PHE A 50 -5.17 -0.75 4.16
N LEU A 51 -4.23 -0.84 5.11
CA LEU A 51 -3.15 -1.85 5.09
C LEU A 51 -3.69 -3.29 5.15
N ALA A 52 -4.74 -3.53 5.95
CA ALA A 52 -5.38 -4.84 6.06
C ALA A 52 -6.00 -5.33 4.74
N ASN A 53 -6.41 -4.41 3.86
CA ASN A 53 -6.98 -4.72 2.55
C ASN A 53 -5.98 -4.63 1.40
N THR A 54 -4.72 -4.30 1.69
CA THR A 54 -3.65 -4.18 0.69
C THR A 54 -3.09 -5.55 0.37
N ASP A 55 -2.94 -5.85 -0.92
CA ASP A 55 -2.32 -7.05 -1.47
C ASP A 55 -1.02 -6.75 -2.23
N SER A 56 -0.74 -5.49 -2.50
CA SER A 56 0.48 -5.06 -3.18
C SER A 56 0.83 -3.60 -2.93
N PHE A 57 2.12 -3.28 -3.00
CA PHE A 57 2.63 -1.91 -2.91
C PHE A 57 3.98 -1.78 -3.63
N PHE A 58 4.43 -0.56 -3.79
CA PHE A 58 5.76 -0.25 -4.29
C PHE A 58 6.64 0.23 -3.14
N LEU A 59 7.81 -0.40 -2.99
CA LEU A 59 8.85 0.00 -2.05
C LEU A 59 9.95 0.72 -2.80
N ALA A 60 10.16 1.99 -2.51
CA ALA A 60 11.28 2.76 -3.02
C ALA A 60 12.39 2.83 -1.98
N THR A 61 13.62 2.65 -2.44
CA THR A 61 14.87 2.78 -1.69
C THR A 61 15.88 3.55 -2.53
N ALA A 62 17.00 3.93 -1.96
CA ALA A 62 18.11 4.52 -2.71
C ALA A 62 19.44 4.02 -2.14
N SER A 63 20.45 3.88 -3.01
CA SER A 63 21.82 3.62 -2.60
C SER A 63 22.41 4.77 -1.76
N ALA A 64 23.60 4.59 -1.20
CA ALA A 64 24.27 5.61 -0.41
C ALA A 64 24.51 6.92 -1.20
N ASP A 65 24.78 6.81 -2.49
CA ASP A 65 24.96 7.95 -3.41
C ASP A 65 23.66 8.53 -3.97
N GLY A 66 22.50 7.97 -3.56
CA GLY A 66 21.19 8.50 -3.90
C GLY A 66 20.56 7.94 -5.19
N GLN A 67 21.14 6.91 -5.84
CA GLN A 67 20.50 6.26 -6.98
C GLN A 67 19.18 5.62 -6.56
N PRO A 68 18.03 6.07 -7.09
CA PRO A 68 16.73 5.55 -6.70
C PRO A 68 16.46 4.16 -7.29
N TYR A 69 15.76 3.35 -6.52
CA TYR A 69 15.25 2.05 -6.93
C TYR A 69 13.83 1.86 -6.41
N ILE A 70 12.97 1.23 -7.19
CA ILE A 70 11.61 0.89 -6.81
C ILE A 70 11.32 -0.57 -7.13
N GLN A 71 10.66 -1.26 -6.20
CA GLN A 71 10.29 -2.66 -6.36
C GLN A 71 8.85 -2.90 -5.93
N HIS A 72 8.12 -3.67 -6.72
CA HIS A 72 6.80 -4.19 -6.36
C HIS A 72 6.94 -5.24 -5.26
N ARG A 73 6.08 -5.15 -4.25
CA ARG A 73 5.89 -6.15 -3.18
C ARG A 73 4.43 -6.57 -3.17
N GLY A 74 4.18 -7.85 -3.07
CA GLY A 74 2.82 -8.40 -3.07
C GLY A 74 2.67 -9.60 -2.16
N GLY A 75 1.43 -9.84 -1.76
CA GLY A 75 1.02 -10.97 -0.92
C GLY A 75 -0.50 -11.01 -0.80
N PRO A 76 -1.07 -11.95 -0.08
CA PRO A 76 -2.50 -11.95 0.19
C PRO A 76 -2.87 -10.73 1.05
N LYS A 77 -4.13 -10.26 0.95
CA LYS A 77 -4.63 -9.15 1.77
C LYS A 77 -4.27 -9.37 3.24
N GLY A 78 -3.76 -8.32 3.88
CA GLY A 78 -3.28 -8.38 5.26
C GLY A 78 -1.87 -8.97 5.44
N PHE A 79 -1.08 -9.12 4.39
CA PHE A 79 0.32 -9.55 4.51
C PHE A 79 1.22 -8.50 5.17
N ILE A 80 0.83 -7.22 5.14
CA ILE A 80 1.48 -6.16 5.91
C ILE A 80 0.96 -6.21 7.34
N LYS A 81 1.84 -6.38 8.31
CA LYS A 81 1.49 -6.46 9.74
C LYS A 81 1.84 -5.17 10.45
N ILE A 82 0.95 -4.70 11.30
CA ILE A 82 1.19 -3.58 12.20
C ILE A 82 1.80 -4.15 13.47
N LEU A 83 3.01 -3.74 13.81
CA LEU A 83 3.71 -4.16 15.02
C LEU A 83 3.42 -3.23 16.20
N ASP A 84 3.33 -1.93 15.92
CA ASP A 84 2.97 -0.89 16.86
C ASP A 84 2.40 0.34 16.11
N LYS A 85 2.16 1.45 16.84
CA LYS A 85 1.56 2.67 16.26
C LYS A 85 2.38 3.31 15.13
N THR A 86 3.65 2.98 15.00
CA THR A 86 4.57 3.61 14.04
C THR A 86 5.34 2.59 13.20
N THR A 87 5.13 1.30 13.42
CA THR A 87 5.94 0.26 12.80
C THR A 87 5.07 -0.77 12.09
N ILE A 88 5.39 -1.01 10.83
CA ILE A 88 4.83 -2.11 10.05
C ILE A 88 5.94 -3.08 9.65
N ALA A 89 5.57 -4.33 9.39
CA ALA A 89 6.48 -5.35 8.90
C ALA A 89 5.79 -6.29 7.92
N PHE A 90 6.57 -6.92 7.08
CA PHE A 90 6.10 -7.96 6.17
C PHE A 90 7.19 -8.98 5.90
N ALA A 91 6.78 -10.21 5.64
CA ALA A 91 7.68 -11.24 5.14
C ALA A 91 8.05 -10.92 3.68
N ASP A 92 9.34 -10.90 3.41
CA ASP A 92 9.88 -10.73 2.06
C ASP A 92 10.10 -12.10 1.44
N TYR A 93 9.50 -12.31 0.27
CA TYR A 93 9.50 -13.62 -0.38
C TYR A 93 10.65 -13.74 -1.38
N ALA A 94 11.20 -14.94 -1.50
CA ALA A 94 12.24 -15.25 -2.47
C ALA A 94 11.77 -14.89 -3.90
N GLY A 95 12.56 -14.05 -4.57
CA GLY A 95 12.32 -13.59 -5.93
C GLY A 95 13.51 -13.84 -6.83
N ASN A 96 13.85 -12.87 -7.69
CA ASN A 96 14.94 -12.93 -8.63
C ASN A 96 16.35 -12.82 -8.02
N ARG A 97 16.44 -12.61 -6.70
CA ARG A 97 17.67 -12.60 -5.90
C ARG A 97 18.70 -11.54 -6.32
N GLN A 98 18.27 -10.42 -6.88
CA GLN A 98 19.14 -9.27 -7.15
C GLN A 98 19.56 -8.52 -5.89
N TYR A 99 18.81 -8.65 -4.78
CA TYR A 99 19.08 -8.07 -3.47
C TYR A 99 19.31 -6.55 -3.44
N ILE A 100 18.86 -5.81 -4.48
CA ILE A 100 19.09 -4.36 -4.57
C ILE A 100 18.45 -3.62 -3.39
N THR A 101 17.21 -3.97 -3.02
CA THR A 101 16.55 -3.37 -1.83
C THR A 101 17.37 -3.61 -0.57
N GLN A 102 17.86 -4.83 -0.36
CA GLN A 102 18.63 -5.19 0.84
C GLN A 102 19.97 -4.44 0.87
N GLY A 103 20.68 -4.39 -0.27
CA GLY A 103 21.92 -3.62 -0.40
C GLY A 103 21.70 -2.14 -0.11
N ASN A 104 20.68 -1.53 -0.71
CA ASN A 104 20.34 -0.13 -0.44
C ASN A 104 20.06 0.12 1.05
N LEU A 105 19.22 -0.71 1.67
CA LEU A 105 18.85 -0.54 3.09
C LEU A 105 19.99 -0.78 4.07
N SER A 106 21.03 -1.52 3.68
CA SER A 106 22.22 -1.70 4.52
C SER A 106 23.07 -0.44 4.62
N GLU A 107 22.98 0.46 3.64
CA GLU A 107 23.75 1.71 3.55
C GLU A 107 22.89 2.95 3.83
N ASN A 108 21.62 2.93 3.39
CA ASN A 108 20.68 4.03 3.50
C ASN A 108 19.30 3.52 3.93
N PRO A 109 18.93 3.68 5.21
CA PRO A 109 17.66 3.13 5.71
C PRO A 109 16.42 3.87 5.19
N ARG A 110 16.56 5.03 4.56
CA ARG A 110 15.44 5.83 4.08
C ARG A 110 14.69 5.08 2.98
N ALA A 111 13.39 4.96 3.18
CA ALA A 111 12.53 4.24 2.26
C ALA A 111 11.15 4.92 2.15
N HIS A 112 10.46 4.62 1.06
CA HIS A 112 9.12 5.13 0.81
C HIS A 112 8.23 3.99 0.31
N ILE A 113 7.05 3.87 0.92
CA ILE A 113 6.01 2.94 0.48
C ILE A 113 4.92 3.73 -0.24
N PHE A 114 4.56 3.26 -1.43
CA PHE A 114 3.48 3.81 -2.24
C PHE A 114 2.44 2.72 -2.52
N ILE A 115 1.21 2.94 -2.02
CA ILE A 115 0.13 1.96 -2.12
C ILE A 115 -1.00 2.54 -2.97
N MET A 116 -1.52 1.74 -3.89
CA MET A 116 -2.64 2.09 -4.76
C MET A 116 -3.86 1.20 -4.47
N ASP A 117 -5.00 1.84 -4.24
CA ASP A 117 -6.31 1.22 -4.25
C ASP A 117 -7.05 1.74 -5.50
N TYR A 118 -6.91 1.01 -6.59
CA TYR A 118 -7.51 1.39 -7.86
C TYR A 118 -9.04 1.29 -7.86
N ALA A 119 -9.61 0.35 -7.11
CA ALA A 119 -11.05 0.15 -7.05
C ALA A 119 -11.76 1.39 -6.45
N HIS A 120 -11.16 2.00 -5.45
CA HIS A 120 -11.70 3.19 -4.77
C HIS A 120 -10.98 4.49 -5.15
N ARG A 121 -10.04 4.43 -6.12
CA ARG A 121 -9.22 5.58 -6.56
C ARG A 121 -8.53 6.30 -5.40
N ARG A 122 -7.92 5.52 -4.51
CA ARG A 122 -7.16 6.02 -3.35
C ARG A 122 -5.70 5.64 -3.47
N ARG A 123 -4.85 6.44 -2.86
CA ARG A 123 -3.43 6.14 -2.71
C ARG A 123 -2.93 6.63 -1.36
N VAL A 124 -1.99 5.89 -0.81
CA VAL A 124 -1.29 6.23 0.42
C VAL A 124 0.20 6.28 0.13
N LYS A 125 0.84 7.30 0.67
CA LYS A 125 2.29 7.50 0.66
C LYS A 125 2.78 7.40 2.09
N ILE A 126 3.81 6.60 2.34
CA ILE A 126 4.38 6.42 3.67
C ILE A 126 5.89 6.61 3.54
N TRP A 127 6.42 7.61 4.22
CA TRP A 127 7.85 7.86 4.35
C TRP A 127 8.37 7.31 5.65
N GLY A 128 9.58 6.80 5.65
CA GLY A 128 10.19 6.28 6.87
C GLY A 128 11.55 5.66 6.64
N GLU A 129 11.93 4.82 7.56
CA GLU A 129 13.15 4.04 7.52
C GLU A 129 12.82 2.55 7.56
N ALA A 130 13.55 1.78 6.77
CA ALA A 130 13.38 0.34 6.72
C ALA A 130 14.70 -0.37 7.03
N ARG A 131 14.57 -1.58 7.55
CA ARG A 131 15.69 -2.51 7.74
C ARG A 131 15.25 -3.92 7.41
N VAL A 132 16.20 -4.72 6.99
CA VAL A 132 16.03 -6.15 6.75
C VAL A 132 16.47 -6.93 7.99
N VAL A 133 15.74 -7.99 8.32
CA VAL A 133 16.06 -8.97 9.36
C VAL A 133 16.01 -10.35 8.70
N ASP A 134 17.13 -11.01 8.64
CA ASP A 134 17.33 -12.31 7.97
C ASP A 134 17.69 -13.46 8.94
N ASP A 135 17.90 -13.15 10.21
CA ASP A 135 18.34 -14.07 11.27
C ASP A 135 17.26 -14.35 12.34
N ASP A 136 15.99 -14.00 12.10
CA ASP A 136 14.88 -14.23 13.04
C ASP A 136 13.76 -15.10 12.39
N PRO A 137 13.91 -16.44 12.42
CA PRO A 137 12.91 -17.34 11.90
C PRO A 137 11.56 -17.29 12.65
N ALA A 138 11.57 -16.91 13.94
CA ALA A 138 10.35 -16.81 14.74
C ALA A 138 9.52 -15.60 14.30
N LEU A 139 10.16 -14.45 14.13
CA LEU A 139 9.54 -13.25 13.59
C LEU A 139 9.02 -13.52 12.16
N LEU A 140 9.85 -14.10 11.30
CA LEU A 140 9.49 -14.44 9.93
C LEU A 140 8.23 -15.34 9.89
N GLY A 141 8.21 -16.39 10.73
CA GLY A 141 7.06 -17.29 10.83
C GLY A 141 5.79 -16.59 11.32
N SER A 142 5.90 -15.65 12.26
CA SER A 142 4.76 -14.89 12.79
C SER A 142 4.12 -13.94 11.76
N LEU A 143 4.90 -13.48 10.78
CA LEU A 143 4.43 -12.56 9.73
C LEU A 143 3.85 -13.29 8.52
N MET A 144 4.08 -14.60 8.40
CA MET A 144 3.56 -15.37 7.26
C MET A 144 2.04 -15.44 7.28
N PRO A 145 1.37 -15.10 6.16
CA PRO A 145 -0.08 -15.28 6.05
C PRO A 145 -0.43 -16.78 6.06
N LYS A 146 -1.46 -17.14 6.82
CA LYS A 146 -1.92 -18.54 6.91
C LYS A 146 -2.29 -19.10 5.53
N GLY A 147 -1.76 -20.25 5.19
CA GLY A 147 -2.05 -20.97 3.95
C GLY A 147 -1.36 -20.40 2.70
N TYR A 148 -0.60 -19.33 2.79
CA TYR A 148 0.14 -18.79 1.67
C TYR A 148 1.44 -19.56 1.43
N ARG A 149 1.61 -20.11 0.23
CA ARG A 149 2.70 -21.05 -0.09
C ARG A 149 3.99 -20.40 -0.60
N ALA A 150 4.11 -19.06 -0.51
CA ALA A 150 5.36 -18.41 -0.89
C ALA A 150 6.50 -18.84 0.04
N ARG A 151 7.72 -18.90 -0.49
CA ARG A 151 8.93 -19.15 0.28
C ARG A 151 9.40 -17.84 0.90
N PRO A 152 9.30 -17.65 2.23
CA PRO A 152 9.84 -16.46 2.87
C PRO A 152 11.36 -16.55 2.92
N GLU A 153 12.04 -15.41 2.81
CA GLU A 153 13.49 -15.33 2.84
C GLU A 153 13.98 -14.47 4.01
N GLN A 154 13.28 -13.38 4.30
CA GLN A 154 13.65 -12.40 5.33
C GLN A 154 12.44 -11.57 5.74
N VAL A 155 12.61 -10.69 6.70
CA VAL A 155 11.60 -9.72 7.14
C VAL A 155 12.05 -8.32 6.78
N VAL A 156 11.15 -7.50 6.29
CA VAL A 156 11.35 -6.05 6.21
C VAL A 156 10.54 -5.40 7.31
N ILE A 157 11.21 -4.64 8.18
CA ILE A 157 10.58 -3.80 9.20
C ILE A 157 10.69 -2.36 8.73
N PHE A 158 9.56 -1.64 8.74
CA PHE A 158 9.46 -0.26 8.29
C PHE A 158 8.92 0.62 9.41
N LYS A 159 9.72 1.60 9.85
CA LYS A 159 9.32 2.60 10.83
C LYS A 159 8.82 3.85 10.12
N ILE A 160 7.58 4.21 10.38
CA ILE A 160 6.89 5.34 9.74
C ILE A 160 7.41 6.65 10.35
N ALA A 161 7.86 7.57 9.50
CA ALA A 161 8.17 8.94 9.86
C ALA A 161 6.97 9.88 9.57
N ALA A 162 6.31 9.66 8.44
CA ALA A 162 5.08 10.37 8.08
C ALA A 162 4.29 9.61 7.02
N TRP A 163 2.99 9.86 6.94
CA TRP A 163 2.16 9.36 5.86
C TRP A 163 1.07 10.34 5.47
N ASP A 164 0.62 10.24 4.22
CA ASP A 164 -0.37 11.13 3.64
C ASP A 164 -1.21 10.40 2.58
N THR A 165 -2.43 10.87 2.39
CA THR A 165 -3.33 10.43 1.33
C THR A 165 -3.50 11.52 0.28
N ASN A 166 -3.62 11.14 -0.99
CA ASN A 166 -3.79 12.11 -2.06
C ASN A 166 -5.20 12.10 -2.65
N CYS A 167 -5.55 13.25 -3.28
CA CYS A 167 -6.74 13.40 -4.10
C CYS A 167 -6.88 12.27 -5.15
N PRO A 168 -8.10 11.78 -5.42
CA PRO A 168 -8.36 10.70 -6.37
C PRO A 168 -8.19 11.11 -7.85
N GLN A 169 -7.88 12.38 -8.14
CA GLN A 169 -7.70 12.86 -9.50
C GLN A 169 -6.68 12.04 -10.29
N HIS A 170 -7.04 11.73 -11.54
CA HIS A 170 -6.20 11.00 -12.50
C HIS A 170 -5.84 9.55 -12.09
N ILE A 171 -6.50 8.97 -11.09
CA ILE A 171 -6.37 7.55 -10.78
C ILE A 171 -7.39 6.79 -11.63
N PRO A 172 -6.96 5.93 -12.57
CA PRO A 172 -7.88 5.08 -13.32
C PRO A 172 -8.54 4.08 -12.36
N GLN A 173 -9.84 3.83 -12.55
CA GLN A 173 -10.53 2.81 -11.77
C GLN A 173 -10.27 1.43 -12.36
N LYS A 174 -9.91 0.45 -11.51
CA LYS A 174 -9.70 -0.95 -11.86
C LYS A 174 -10.30 -1.80 -10.77
N PHE A 175 -10.83 -2.96 -11.13
CA PHE A 175 -11.45 -3.90 -10.21
C PHE A 175 -10.71 -5.24 -10.26
N ASP A 176 -10.70 -5.94 -9.14
CA ASP A 176 -10.16 -7.28 -9.07
C ASP A 176 -11.01 -8.25 -9.90
N ALA A 177 -10.36 -9.18 -10.59
CA ALA A 177 -11.05 -10.15 -11.44
C ALA A 177 -12.06 -10.99 -10.65
N ALA A 178 -11.74 -11.32 -9.39
CA ALA A 178 -12.63 -12.07 -8.51
C ALA A 178 -13.92 -11.29 -8.18
N ASP A 179 -13.81 -9.98 -7.91
CA ASP A 179 -14.97 -9.12 -7.62
C ASP A 179 -15.87 -8.97 -8.84
N VAL A 180 -15.25 -8.83 -10.02
CA VAL A 180 -15.99 -8.78 -11.30
C VAL A 180 -16.70 -10.11 -11.55
N ALA A 181 -16.02 -11.24 -11.36
CA ALA A 181 -16.62 -12.57 -11.55
C ALA A 181 -17.79 -12.81 -10.58
N ALA A 182 -17.65 -12.41 -9.31
CA ALA A 182 -18.73 -12.52 -8.33
C ALA A 182 -19.95 -11.66 -8.71
N ALA A 183 -19.72 -10.43 -9.19
CA ALA A 183 -20.80 -9.54 -9.65
C ALA A 183 -21.51 -10.08 -10.89
N LEU A 184 -20.78 -10.69 -11.82
CA LEU A 184 -21.37 -11.35 -13.01
C LEU A 184 -22.18 -12.57 -12.60
N ALA A 185 -21.68 -13.43 -11.74
CA ALA A 185 -22.40 -14.62 -11.26
C ALA A 185 -23.73 -14.26 -10.58
N GLN A 186 -23.78 -13.17 -9.80
CA GLN A 186 -25.03 -12.68 -9.22
C GLN A 186 -26.04 -12.22 -10.29
N ARG A 187 -25.57 -11.58 -11.35
CA ARG A 187 -26.43 -11.15 -12.46
C ARG A 187 -26.94 -12.34 -13.27
N ASP A 188 -26.08 -13.33 -13.53
CA ASP A 188 -26.45 -14.54 -14.25
C ASP A 188 -27.53 -15.34 -13.47
N ALA A 189 -27.37 -15.46 -12.15
CA ALA A 189 -28.36 -16.05 -11.28
C ALA A 189 -29.71 -15.32 -11.37
N ARG A 190 -29.69 -13.97 -11.35
CA ARG A 190 -30.92 -13.17 -11.47
C ARG A 190 -31.56 -13.29 -12.84
N ILE A 191 -30.79 -13.36 -13.92
CA ILE A 191 -31.28 -13.61 -15.28
C ILE A 191 -31.98 -14.95 -15.31
N SER A 192 -31.37 -16.02 -14.80
CA SER A 192 -31.95 -17.36 -14.76
C SER A 192 -33.30 -17.42 -13.99
N GLU A 193 -33.36 -16.69 -12.85
CA GLU A 193 -34.60 -16.55 -12.08
C GLU A 193 -35.73 -15.88 -12.93
N LEU A 194 -35.38 -14.77 -13.55
CA LEU A 194 -36.35 -14.01 -14.39
C LEU A 194 -36.79 -14.81 -15.59
N GLU A 195 -35.92 -15.55 -16.26
CA GLU A 195 -36.25 -16.44 -17.37
C GLU A 195 -37.20 -17.55 -16.92
N ALA A 196 -36.95 -18.14 -15.72
CA ALA A 196 -37.85 -19.13 -15.17
C ALA A 196 -39.25 -18.57 -14.81
N GLU A 197 -39.32 -17.32 -14.30
CA GLU A 197 -40.57 -16.62 -14.03
C GLU A 197 -41.34 -16.34 -15.34
N LEU A 198 -40.65 -15.88 -16.38
CA LEU A 198 -41.22 -15.63 -17.70
C LEU A 198 -41.77 -16.90 -18.36
N ALA A 199 -41.03 -18.01 -18.29
CA ALA A 199 -41.46 -19.30 -18.78
C ALA A 199 -42.76 -19.76 -18.10
N LYS A 200 -42.88 -19.61 -16.80
CA LYS A 200 -44.10 -19.87 -16.03
C LYS A 200 -45.27 -19.02 -16.49
N LEU A 201 -45.04 -17.72 -16.67
CA LEU A 201 -46.13 -16.78 -17.14
C LEU A 201 -46.58 -17.07 -18.57
N ARG A 202 -45.70 -17.56 -19.44
CA ARG A 202 -45.99 -17.95 -20.81
C ARG A 202 -46.61 -19.34 -20.97
N GLY A 203 -46.66 -20.13 -19.88
CA GLY A 203 -47.11 -21.52 -19.94
C GLY A 203 -46.17 -22.46 -20.67
N GLU A 204 -44.89 -22.09 -20.80
CA GLU A 204 -43.87 -22.90 -21.47
C GLU A 204 -43.32 -23.97 -20.49
N PRO A 205 -43.03 -25.21 -20.98
CA PRO A 205 -42.45 -26.24 -20.15
C PRO A 205 -41.03 -25.82 -19.67
N LYS A 206 -40.66 -26.22 -18.45
CA LYS A 206 -39.31 -25.93 -17.89
C LYS A 206 -38.23 -26.38 -18.88
N PRO A 207 -37.17 -25.53 -19.11
CA PRO A 207 -36.02 -25.99 -19.87
C PRO A 207 -35.40 -27.21 -19.16
N VAL A 208 -35.17 -28.26 -19.92
CA VAL A 208 -34.49 -29.47 -19.46
C VAL A 208 -33.00 -29.10 -19.30
N ALA A 209 -32.46 -29.30 -18.09
CA ALA A 209 -31.07 -29.00 -17.75
C ALA A 209 -30.09 -29.91 -18.51
#